data_4af59cb715086b50e24c86f19fb9d3d7
#
_entry.id   4af59cb715086b50e24c86f19fb9d3d7
#
_cell.length_a   1.000
_cell.length_b   1.000
_cell.length_c   1.000
_cell.angle_alpha   90.00
_cell.angle_beta   90.00
_cell.angle_gamma   90.00
#
_symmetry.space_group_name_H-M   'P 1'
#
loop_
_entity.id
_entity.type
_entity.pdbx_description
1 polymer ?
#
loop_
_entity_poly.entity_id
_entity_poly.type
_entity_poly.pdbx_seq_one_letter_code
_entity_poly.pdbx_strand_id
1 'polypeptide(L)'
;MKRIAVVATEKEYADFLMNNVAKYMNRYAAFVSYSIEEIERADLLKEDFVLLSAFNIFQQVRQKISEHSEIVVLSLSLSKRQMETLKEIPDGSRALLLNFDNRSCMHTITCMYDAGIRNLELLPYY
;
A
#
# COMPACT_ATOMS: atom_id res chain seq x y z
N MET A 1 -14.05 -10.67 18.26
CA MET A 1 -12.90 -10.56 17.32
C MET A 1 -13.17 -9.41 16.36
N LYS A 2 -12.20 -8.56 16.17
CA LYS A 2 -12.32 -7.44 15.21
C LYS A 2 -12.30 -7.96 13.77
N ARG A 3 -12.97 -7.24 12.89
CA ARG A 3 -13.01 -7.57 11.47
C ARG A 3 -12.26 -6.50 10.68
N ILE A 4 -11.37 -6.92 9.82
CA ILE A 4 -10.48 -6.03 9.05
C ILE A 4 -10.63 -6.32 7.56
N ALA A 5 -10.96 -5.30 6.79
CA ALA A 5 -10.95 -5.36 5.34
C ALA A 5 -9.65 -4.75 4.82
N VAL A 6 -9.02 -5.40 3.86
CA VAL A 6 -7.83 -4.89 3.17
C VAL A 6 -8.23 -4.59 1.72
N VAL A 7 -8.04 -3.36 1.30
CA VAL A 7 -8.48 -2.87 0.00
C VAL A 7 -7.30 -2.43 -0.83
N ALA A 8 -7.22 -2.91 -2.05
CA ALA A 8 -6.22 -2.49 -3.03
C ALA A 8 -6.87 -2.39 -4.41
N THR A 9 -6.18 -1.80 -5.36
CA THR A 9 -6.67 -1.69 -6.75
C THR A 9 -6.92 -3.07 -7.35
N GLU A 10 -5.95 -3.98 -7.16
CA GLU A 10 -6.01 -5.34 -7.69
C GLU A 10 -6.22 -6.36 -6.57
N LYS A 11 -7.03 -7.39 -6.86
CA LYS A 11 -7.33 -8.45 -5.88
C LYS A 11 -6.08 -9.18 -5.40
N GLU A 12 -5.17 -9.50 -6.31
CA GLU A 12 -3.93 -10.19 -5.95
C GLU A 12 -3.08 -9.39 -4.99
N TYR A 13 -3.04 -8.08 -5.18
CA TYR A 13 -2.30 -7.20 -4.27
C TYR A 13 -3.00 -7.07 -2.92
N ALA A 14 -4.33 -6.99 -2.91
CA ALA A 14 -5.09 -6.98 -1.67
C ALA A 14 -4.85 -8.26 -0.86
N ASP A 15 -4.84 -9.42 -1.52
CA ASP A 15 -4.56 -10.71 -0.89
C ASP A 15 -3.14 -10.75 -0.32
N PHE A 16 -2.17 -10.24 -1.07
CA PHE A 16 -0.77 -10.17 -0.63
C PHE A 16 -0.64 -9.32 0.64
N LEU A 17 -1.24 -8.13 0.65
CA LEU A 17 -1.22 -7.26 1.82
C LEU A 17 -1.93 -7.90 3.01
N MET A 18 -3.10 -8.47 2.77
CA MET A 18 -3.88 -9.15 3.81
C MET A 18 -3.06 -10.26 4.46
N ASN A 19 -2.42 -11.11 3.68
CA ASN A 19 -1.62 -12.21 4.19
C ASN A 19 -0.43 -11.71 5.02
N ASN A 20 0.18 -10.60 4.61
CA ASN A 20 1.29 -10.02 5.37
C ASN A 20 0.83 -9.43 6.71
N VAL A 21 -0.28 -8.72 6.74
CA VAL A 21 -0.83 -8.18 7.99
C VAL A 21 -1.32 -9.30 8.90
N ALA A 22 -1.97 -10.32 8.34
CA ALA A 22 -2.51 -11.45 9.10
C ALA A 22 -1.43 -12.25 9.82
N LYS A 23 -0.20 -12.30 9.30
CA LYS A 23 0.92 -12.97 9.98
C LYS A 23 1.14 -12.46 11.40
N TYR A 24 0.86 -11.18 11.62
CA TYR A 24 1.10 -10.54 12.92
C TYR A 24 -0.16 -10.39 13.75
N MET A 25 -1.34 -10.46 13.14
CA MET A 25 -2.59 -10.09 13.81
C MET A 25 -3.70 -11.15 13.72
N ASN A 26 -3.43 -12.33 13.17
CA ASN A 26 -4.47 -13.34 12.96
C ASN A 26 -5.18 -13.83 14.23
N ARG A 27 -4.55 -13.66 15.40
CA ARG A 27 -5.16 -14.03 16.69
C ARG A 27 -6.19 -13.02 17.17
N TYR A 28 -6.15 -11.80 16.64
CA TYR A 28 -6.92 -10.66 17.14
C TYR A 28 -8.00 -10.21 16.18
N ALA A 29 -7.94 -10.65 14.93
CA ALA A 29 -8.85 -10.16 13.90
C ALA A 29 -9.13 -11.23 12.84
N ALA A 30 -10.29 -11.10 12.23
CA ALA A 30 -10.65 -11.82 11.00
C ALA A 30 -10.45 -10.86 9.82
N PHE A 31 -9.89 -11.37 8.72
CA PHE A 31 -9.50 -10.57 7.58
C PHE A 31 -10.30 -10.95 6.34
N VAL A 32 -10.55 -9.96 5.52
CA VAL A 32 -11.10 -10.11 4.18
C VAL A 32 -10.40 -9.13 3.25
N SER A 33 -10.20 -9.49 2.00
CA SER A 33 -9.59 -8.61 1.00
C SER A 33 -10.59 -8.25 -0.07
N TYR A 34 -10.45 -7.03 -0.61
CA TYR A 34 -11.28 -6.53 -1.69
C TYR A 34 -10.44 -5.79 -2.71
N SER A 35 -10.76 -5.99 -3.99
CA SER A 35 -10.34 -5.07 -5.04
C SER A 35 -11.30 -3.87 -5.08
N ILE A 36 -10.89 -2.78 -5.72
CA ILE A 36 -11.78 -1.64 -5.95
C ILE A 36 -13.01 -2.05 -6.73
N GLU A 37 -12.84 -2.91 -7.74
CA GLU A 37 -13.96 -3.40 -8.54
C GLU A 37 -15.00 -4.14 -7.69
N GLU A 38 -14.54 -4.99 -6.77
CA GLU A 38 -15.44 -5.70 -5.85
C GLU A 38 -16.21 -4.73 -4.95
N ILE A 39 -15.55 -3.68 -4.47
CA ILE A 39 -16.18 -2.67 -3.62
C ILE A 39 -17.23 -1.88 -4.38
N GLU A 40 -16.96 -1.52 -5.62
CA GLU A 40 -17.93 -0.79 -6.45
C GLU A 40 -19.22 -1.56 -6.65
N ARG A 41 -19.16 -2.88 -6.65
CA ARG A 41 -20.32 -3.78 -6.81
C ARG A 41 -20.94 -4.19 -5.48
N ALA A 42 -20.26 -3.97 -4.38
CA ALA A 42 -20.71 -4.40 -3.06
C ALA A 42 -21.60 -3.37 -2.40
N ASP A 43 -22.28 -3.80 -1.35
CA ASP A 43 -22.91 -2.91 -0.38
C ASP A 43 -21.84 -2.23 0.48
N LEU A 44 -22.29 -1.41 1.41
CA LEU A 44 -21.42 -0.70 2.33
C LEU A 44 -20.54 -1.67 3.14
N LEU A 45 -19.22 -1.42 3.18
CA LEU A 45 -18.30 -2.18 4.02
C LEU A 45 -18.54 -1.83 5.48
N LYS A 46 -18.68 -2.85 6.31
CA LYS A 46 -19.01 -2.71 7.74
C LYS A 46 -17.94 -3.27 8.67
N GLU A 47 -16.80 -3.66 8.13
CA GLU A 47 -15.68 -4.13 8.94
C GLU A 47 -15.25 -3.03 9.93
N ASP A 48 -14.70 -3.43 11.06
CA ASP A 48 -14.28 -2.49 12.09
C ASP A 48 -13.14 -1.58 11.60
N PHE A 49 -12.23 -2.14 10.81
CA PHE A 49 -11.11 -1.41 10.21
C PHE A 49 -11.07 -1.68 8.71
N VAL A 50 -10.76 -0.65 7.95
CA VAL A 50 -10.54 -0.76 6.51
C VAL A 50 -9.13 -0.25 6.20
N LEU A 51 -8.25 -1.16 5.80
CA LEU A 51 -6.86 -0.85 5.46
C LEU A 51 -6.76 -0.61 3.96
N LEU A 52 -6.36 0.58 3.58
CA LEU A 52 -6.18 0.97 2.18
C LEU A 52 -4.71 0.83 1.79
N SER A 53 -4.44 0.23 0.65
CA SER A 53 -3.07 0.04 0.16
C SER A 53 -2.35 1.35 -0.14
N ALA A 54 -3.08 2.41 -0.45
CA ALA A 54 -2.52 3.72 -0.74
C ALA A 54 -3.57 4.81 -0.53
N PHE A 55 -3.13 6.01 -0.27
CA PHE A 55 -4.01 7.15 -0.04
C PHE A 55 -4.86 7.51 -1.27
N ASN A 56 -4.33 7.30 -2.47
CA ASN A 56 -5.01 7.68 -3.71
C ASN A 56 -6.31 6.90 -3.96
N ILE A 57 -6.47 5.72 -3.37
CA ILE A 57 -7.73 4.96 -3.53
C ILE A 57 -8.82 5.40 -2.55
N PHE A 58 -8.49 6.20 -1.54
CA PHE A 58 -9.45 6.67 -0.55
C PHE A 58 -10.66 7.36 -1.19
N GLN A 59 -10.42 8.24 -2.15
CA GLN A 59 -11.49 8.97 -2.82
C GLN A 59 -12.45 8.05 -3.57
N GLN A 60 -11.96 6.93 -4.09
CA GLN A 60 -12.77 5.99 -4.84
C GLN A 60 -13.66 5.12 -3.95
N VAL A 61 -13.23 4.86 -2.74
CA VAL A 61 -13.89 3.88 -1.87
C VAL A 61 -14.60 4.47 -0.67
N ARG A 62 -14.35 5.73 -0.33
CA ARG A 62 -14.85 6.33 0.92
C ARG A 62 -16.36 6.26 1.09
N GLN A 63 -17.12 6.36 0.00
CA GLN A 63 -18.59 6.31 0.05
C GLN A 63 -19.13 4.90 0.29
N LYS A 64 -18.29 3.89 0.10
CA LYS A 64 -18.62 2.49 0.32
C LYS A 64 -18.15 1.98 1.68
N ILE A 65 -17.65 2.85 2.54
CA ILE A 65 -17.15 2.49 3.87
C ILE A 65 -18.11 3.06 4.92
N SER A 66 -18.51 2.24 5.89
CA SER A 66 -19.38 2.66 6.99
C SER A 66 -18.73 3.78 7.81
N GLU A 67 -19.56 4.71 8.31
CA GLU A 67 -19.13 5.76 9.25
C GLU A 67 -18.49 5.19 10.52
N HIS A 68 -18.86 3.97 10.89
CA HIS A 68 -18.36 3.31 12.10
C HIS A 68 -17.02 2.60 11.89
N SER A 69 -16.58 2.44 10.65
CA SER A 69 -15.31 1.82 10.34
C SER A 69 -14.18 2.83 10.49
N GLU A 70 -13.07 2.40 11.07
CA GLU A 70 -11.85 3.19 11.07
C GLU A 70 -11.07 2.91 9.78
N ILE A 71 -10.62 3.97 9.13
CA ILE A 71 -9.85 3.87 7.90
C ILE A 71 -8.37 4.08 8.21
N VAL A 72 -7.55 3.13 7.80
CA VAL A 72 -6.10 3.21 7.95
C VAL A 72 -5.47 3.09 6.57
N VAL A 73 -4.65 4.07 6.22
CA VAL A 73 -3.87 4.02 4.99
C VAL A 73 -2.53 3.37 5.28
N LEU A 74 -2.25 2.27 4.58
CA LEU A 74 -0.97 1.59 4.72
C LEU A 74 0.10 2.41 4.03
N SER A 75 1.15 2.73 4.78
CA SER A 75 2.33 3.39 4.25
C SER A 75 3.44 2.36 4.13
N LEU A 76 3.77 1.96 2.90
CA LEU A 76 4.90 1.08 2.66
C LEU A 76 6.16 1.92 2.73
N SER A 77 6.99 1.65 3.73
CA SER A 77 8.28 2.29 3.85
C SER A 77 9.38 1.25 3.70
N LEU A 78 10.54 1.70 3.29
CA LEU A 78 11.71 0.84 3.24
C LEU A 78 12.15 0.48 4.66
N SER A 79 12.52 -0.79 4.88
CA SER A 79 13.13 -1.20 6.13
C SER A 79 14.50 -0.53 6.27
N LYS A 80 14.99 -0.44 7.51
CA LYS A 80 16.33 0.10 7.77
C LYS A 80 17.41 -0.61 6.95
N ARG A 81 17.31 -1.93 6.86
CA ARG A 81 18.25 -2.75 6.09
C ARG A 81 18.18 -2.44 4.60
N GLN A 82 16.98 -2.30 4.05
CA GLN A 82 16.81 -1.94 2.65
C GLN A 82 17.39 -0.56 2.35
N MET A 83 17.16 0.41 3.23
CA MET A 83 17.72 1.75 3.10
C MET A 83 19.25 1.73 3.13
N GLU A 84 19.83 0.99 4.05
CA GLU A 84 21.30 0.84 4.15
C GLU A 84 21.88 0.24 2.86
N THR A 85 21.24 -0.82 2.34
CA THR A 85 21.67 -1.46 1.10
C THR A 85 21.61 -0.49 -0.08
N LEU A 86 20.54 0.30 -0.21
CA LEU A 86 20.40 1.26 -1.28
C LEU A 86 21.43 2.39 -1.18
N LYS A 87 21.75 2.84 0.03
CA LYS A 87 22.72 3.90 0.25
C LYS A 87 24.17 3.48 -0.06
N GLU A 88 24.45 2.19 -0.07
CA GLU A 88 25.76 1.65 -0.43
C GLU A 88 26.05 1.67 -1.92
N ILE A 89 25.02 1.84 -2.75
CA ILE A 89 25.18 1.93 -4.20
C ILE A 89 25.93 3.23 -4.55
N PRO A 90 26.92 3.19 -5.46
CA PRO A 90 27.71 4.38 -5.78
C PRO A 90 26.87 5.57 -6.24
N ASP A 91 27.28 6.77 -5.85
CA ASP A 91 26.62 8.02 -6.25
C ASP A 91 26.52 8.13 -7.76
N GLY A 92 25.38 8.59 -8.25
CA GLY A 92 25.13 8.79 -9.66
C GLY A 92 24.75 7.52 -10.42
N SER A 93 24.57 6.39 -9.73
CA SER A 93 24.10 5.16 -10.35
C SER A 93 22.65 5.32 -10.82
N ARG A 94 22.34 4.68 -11.94
CA ARG A 94 20.99 4.68 -12.50
C ARG A 94 20.26 3.41 -12.13
N ALA A 95 18.97 3.52 -11.79
CA ALA A 95 18.14 2.38 -11.49
C ALA A 95 16.75 2.54 -12.13
N LEU A 96 16.24 1.45 -12.70
CA LEU A 96 14.88 1.43 -13.19
C LEU A 96 13.93 1.20 -12.02
N LEU A 97 12.92 2.04 -11.93
CA LEU A 97 11.84 1.89 -10.97
C LEU A 97 10.61 1.36 -11.71
N LEU A 98 10.29 0.09 -11.48
CA LEU A 98 9.14 -0.55 -12.11
C LEU A 98 7.92 -0.41 -11.20
N ASN A 99 6.84 0.12 -11.76
CA ASN A 99 5.57 0.22 -11.05
C ASN A 99 4.41 0.21 -12.06
N PHE A 100 3.18 0.21 -11.56
CA PHE A 100 1.98 0.06 -12.37
C PHE A 100 1.68 1.27 -13.25
N ASP A 101 1.95 2.48 -12.74
CA ASP A 101 1.66 3.71 -13.45
C ASP A 101 2.63 4.83 -13.04
N ASN A 102 2.53 5.96 -13.73
CA ASN A 102 3.37 7.12 -13.46
C ASN A 102 3.20 7.65 -12.03
N ARG A 103 1.96 7.72 -11.56
CA ARG A 103 1.66 8.23 -10.21
C ARG A 103 2.34 7.40 -9.13
N SER A 104 2.26 6.08 -9.24
CA SER A 104 2.90 5.17 -8.30
C SER A 104 4.42 5.27 -8.35
N CYS A 105 5.00 5.41 -9.54
CA CYS A 105 6.43 5.65 -9.69
C CYS A 105 6.86 6.95 -9.01
N MET A 106 6.14 8.04 -9.26
CA MET A 106 6.48 9.35 -8.69
C MET A 106 6.32 9.35 -7.17
N HIS A 107 5.31 8.68 -6.64
CA HIS A 107 5.13 8.53 -5.21
C HIS A 107 6.31 7.78 -4.57
N THR A 108 6.73 6.68 -5.17
CA THR A 108 7.87 5.89 -4.69
C THR A 108 9.16 6.71 -4.73
N ILE A 109 9.41 7.45 -5.82
CA ILE A 109 10.58 8.32 -5.96
C ILE A 109 10.60 9.37 -4.84
N THR A 110 9.46 10.00 -4.57
CA THR A 110 9.34 11.00 -3.51
C THR A 110 9.61 10.38 -2.14
N CYS A 111 9.04 9.22 -1.85
CA CYS A 111 9.27 8.52 -0.59
C CYS A 111 10.73 8.15 -0.39
N MET A 112 11.41 7.68 -1.43
CA MET A 112 12.83 7.33 -1.36
C MET A 112 13.69 8.57 -1.14
N TYR A 113 13.39 9.66 -1.82
CA TYR A 113 14.10 10.92 -1.66
C TYR A 113 13.95 11.45 -0.23
N ASP A 114 12.71 11.46 0.30
CA ASP A 114 12.43 11.90 1.66
C ASP A 114 13.10 11.01 2.72
N ALA A 115 13.29 9.73 2.40
CA ALA A 115 14.02 8.81 3.26
C ALA A 115 15.55 9.00 3.20
N GLY A 116 16.05 9.93 2.39
CA GLY A 116 17.48 10.25 2.30
C GLY A 116 18.23 9.46 1.24
N ILE A 117 17.55 8.76 0.34
CA ILE A 117 18.19 8.05 -0.77
C ILE A 117 18.34 9.01 -1.93
N ARG A 118 19.56 9.58 -2.07
CA ARG A 118 19.86 10.63 -3.05
C ARG A 118 21.04 10.29 -3.95
N ASN A 119 21.56 9.09 -3.81
CA ASN A 119 22.70 8.58 -4.58
C ASN A 119 22.28 7.93 -5.90
N LEU A 120 20.96 7.71 -6.11
CA LEU A 120 20.42 7.03 -7.27
C LEU A 120 19.64 7.99 -8.16
N GLU A 121 19.84 7.87 -9.47
CA GLU A 121 18.94 8.43 -10.46
C GLU A 121 17.89 7.37 -10.79
N LEU A 122 16.66 7.61 -10.34
CA LEU A 122 15.56 6.67 -10.53
C LEU A 122 14.83 6.98 -11.83
N LEU A 123 14.77 6.00 -12.72
CA LEU A 123 14.13 6.11 -14.02
C LEU A 123 12.79 5.36 -13.94
N PRO A 124 11.64 6.07 -13.96
CA PRO A 124 10.35 5.42 -13.88
C PRO A 124 10.05 4.62 -15.15
N TYR A 125 9.50 3.44 -14.97
CA TYR A 125 9.03 2.59 -16.06
C TYR A 125 7.68 1.98 -15.68
N TYR A 126 6.69 2.23 -16.54
CA TYR A 126 5.31 1.79 -16.29
C TYR A 126 4.57 1.49 -17.58
#